data_c6e720006e1f72155be1f2fadef96cf0
#
_entry.id   c6e720006e1f72155be1f2fadef96cf0
#
_cell.length_a   1.000
_cell.length_b   1.000
_cell.length_c   1.000
_cell.angle_alpha   90.00
_cell.angle_beta   90.00
_cell.angle_gamma   90.00
#
_symmetry.space_group_name_H-M   'P 1'
#
loop_
_entity.id
_entity.type
_entity.pdbx_description
1 polymer ?
#
loop_
_entity_poly.entity_id
_entity_poly.type
_entity_poly.pdbx_seq_one_letter_code
_entity_poly.pdbx_strand_id
1 'polypeptide(L)'
;MSPTEVELVLTRPNTLFPLAWGAPGTEIVKAGTTSFDRPNGTGPFRLASFTPGGSTVYTASEDHWDGAPGVRELEFLPVDDEAARIGALLSGQVHYAHDLTPTGAARLGGEQRASALSAPASASQFLVMRVDRAPFSDPRLREAVRLGIDREELVRVVLLGRGRV
;
A
#
# COMPACT_ATOMS: atom_id res chain seq x y z
N MET A 1 19.66 -20.83 23.45
CA MET A 1 19.14 -20.41 22.13
C MET A 1 20.25 -20.51 21.10
N SER A 2 19.96 -21.04 19.95
CA SER A 2 20.86 -21.08 18.79
C SER A 2 21.02 -19.66 18.22
N PRO A 3 22.15 -19.32 17.53
CA PRO A 3 22.28 -18.02 16.85
C PRO A 3 21.23 -17.73 15.75
N THR A 4 20.50 -18.78 15.36
CA THR A 4 19.51 -18.73 14.28
C THR A 4 18.09 -19.03 14.77
N GLU A 5 17.86 -19.00 16.10
CA GLU A 5 16.58 -19.33 16.70
C GLU A 5 16.09 -18.18 17.58
N VAL A 6 14.83 -17.77 17.38
CA VAL A 6 14.15 -16.76 18.19
C VAL A 6 12.93 -17.40 18.85
N GLU A 7 12.87 -17.35 20.18
CA GLU A 7 11.71 -17.79 20.96
C GLU A 7 10.89 -16.58 21.42
N LEU A 8 9.58 -16.64 21.18
CA LEU A 8 8.65 -15.61 21.56
C LEU A 8 7.64 -16.18 22.57
N VAL A 9 7.74 -15.71 23.81
CA VAL A 9 6.88 -16.16 24.89
C VAL A 9 5.75 -15.15 25.10
N LEU A 10 4.51 -15.59 24.80
CA LEU A 10 3.33 -14.76 24.95
C LEU A 10 2.76 -14.86 26.37
N THR A 11 2.29 -13.77 26.92
CA THR A 11 1.63 -13.74 28.25
C THR A 11 0.26 -14.44 28.26
N ARG A 12 -0.34 -14.63 27.08
CA ARG A 12 -1.58 -15.36 26.86
C ARG A 12 -1.62 -15.91 25.42
N PRO A 13 -2.35 -17.01 25.19
CA PRO A 13 -2.50 -17.56 23.85
C PRO A 13 -3.08 -16.54 22.86
N ASN A 14 -2.48 -16.40 21.68
CA ASN A 14 -2.96 -15.56 20.60
C ASN A 14 -2.70 -16.25 19.26
N THR A 15 -3.73 -16.83 18.67
CA THR A 15 -3.63 -17.54 17.38
C THR A 15 -3.34 -16.63 16.20
N LEU A 16 -3.62 -15.33 16.33
CA LEU A 16 -3.36 -14.33 15.29
C LEU A 16 -1.97 -13.69 15.40
N PHE A 17 -1.20 -14.05 16.44
CA PHE A 17 0.12 -13.46 16.67
C PHE A 17 1.07 -13.58 15.47
N PRO A 18 1.15 -14.72 14.73
CA PRO A 18 2.01 -14.80 13.54
C PRO A 18 1.64 -13.79 12.45
N LEU A 19 0.35 -13.46 12.30
CA LEU A 19 -0.11 -12.45 11.33
C LEU A 19 0.31 -11.03 11.73
N ALA A 20 0.40 -10.75 13.02
CA ALA A 20 0.85 -9.45 13.52
C ALA A 20 2.30 -9.13 13.13
N TRP A 21 3.13 -10.15 12.86
CA TRP A 21 4.51 -9.98 12.39
C TRP A 21 4.63 -9.58 10.92
N GLY A 22 3.56 -9.68 10.17
CA GLY A 22 3.47 -9.16 8.81
C GLY A 22 2.83 -7.77 8.72
N ALA A 23 2.49 -7.16 9.86
CA ALA A 23 1.86 -5.84 9.88
C ALA A 23 2.92 -4.72 9.73
N PRO A 24 2.57 -3.58 9.11
CA PRO A 24 3.43 -2.40 9.08
C PRO A 24 3.86 -1.99 10.50
N GLY A 25 5.15 -1.68 10.68
CA GLY A 25 5.74 -1.32 11.98
C GLY A 25 6.36 -2.49 12.74
N THR A 26 6.38 -3.70 12.15
CA THR A 26 7.01 -4.89 12.74
C THR A 26 8.22 -5.37 11.94
N GLU A 27 8.76 -4.52 11.09
CA GLU A 27 9.91 -4.83 10.26
C GLU A 27 11.15 -5.15 11.10
N ILE A 28 11.89 -6.18 10.71
CA ILE A 28 13.13 -6.58 11.36
C ILE A 28 14.26 -5.72 10.83
N VAL A 29 14.94 -5.05 11.74
CA VAL A 29 16.12 -4.22 11.44
C VAL A 29 17.34 -4.73 12.18
N LYS A 30 18.53 -4.33 11.73
CA LYS A 30 19.79 -4.70 12.39
C LYS A 30 19.80 -4.21 13.85
N ALA A 31 20.24 -5.06 14.76
CA ALA A 31 20.38 -4.69 16.17
C ALA A 31 21.30 -3.47 16.32
N GLY A 32 20.89 -2.53 17.20
CA GLY A 32 21.63 -1.28 17.45
C GLY A 32 21.38 -0.19 16.39
N THR A 33 20.42 -0.35 15.47
CA THR A 33 20.02 0.70 14.56
C THR A 33 19.46 1.90 15.34
N THR A 34 20.07 3.06 15.17
CA THR A 34 19.65 4.34 15.79
C THR A 34 19.25 5.40 14.76
N SER A 35 19.54 5.18 13.49
CA SER A 35 19.15 6.03 12.36
C SER A 35 18.57 5.18 11.25
N PHE A 36 17.55 5.71 10.58
CA PHE A 36 16.93 5.10 9.39
C PHE A 36 17.27 5.84 8.10
N ASP A 37 18.28 6.71 8.09
CA ASP A 37 18.78 7.37 6.88
C ASP A 37 19.37 6.36 5.88
N ARG A 38 19.91 5.26 6.40
CA ARG A 38 20.37 4.10 5.63
C ARG A 38 19.84 2.82 6.28
N PRO A 39 18.55 2.51 6.06
CA PRO A 39 17.93 1.36 6.67
C PRO A 39 18.58 0.06 6.19
N ASN A 40 18.78 -0.88 7.11
CA ASN A 40 19.28 -2.22 6.82
C ASN A 40 18.27 -3.23 7.37
N GLY A 41 17.37 -3.66 6.54
CA GLY A 41 16.36 -4.69 6.82
C GLY A 41 16.72 -6.03 6.17
N THR A 42 15.75 -6.95 6.18
CA THR A 42 15.87 -8.30 5.63
C THR A 42 15.20 -8.44 4.25
N GLY A 43 14.77 -7.35 3.65
CA GLY A 43 14.09 -7.34 2.35
C GLY A 43 15.02 -7.61 1.17
N PRO A 44 14.45 -7.86 -0.01
CA PRO A 44 15.20 -8.20 -1.23
C PRO A 44 15.93 -7.00 -1.85
N PHE A 45 15.71 -5.79 -1.36
CA PHE A 45 16.35 -4.57 -1.85
C PHE A 45 16.96 -3.76 -0.73
N ARG A 46 18.03 -3.04 -1.05
CA ARG A 46 18.74 -2.11 -0.16
C ARG A 46 18.61 -0.68 -0.67
N LEU A 47 18.39 0.27 0.23
CA LEU A 47 18.32 1.69 -0.12
C LEU A 47 19.67 2.16 -0.68
N ALA A 48 19.68 2.63 -1.92
CA ALA A 48 20.84 3.23 -2.57
C ALA A 48 20.84 4.76 -2.39
N SER A 49 19.70 5.40 -2.66
CA SER A 49 19.53 6.84 -2.45
C SER A 49 18.10 7.21 -2.11
N PHE A 50 17.94 8.28 -1.34
CA PHE A 50 16.66 8.87 -0.98
C PHE A 50 16.77 10.39 -1.09
N THR A 51 15.86 10.98 -1.84
CA THR A 51 15.72 12.43 -1.95
C THR A 51 14.32 12.83 -1.49
N PRO A 52 14.18 13.57 -0.38
CA PRO A 52 12.88 14.05 0.06
C PRO A 52 12.14 14.82 -1.04
N GLY A 53 10.93 14.42 -1.40
CA GLY A 53 10.16 14.99 -2.52
C GLY A 53 10.67 14.61 -3.92
N GLY A 54 11.75 13.85 -4.01
CA GLY A 54 12.33 13.33 -5.25
C GLY A 54 12.29 11.80 -5.32
N SER A 55 13.12 11.21 -6.18
CA SER A 55 13.14 9.76 -6.34
C SER A 55 13.80 9.03 -5.16
N THR A 56 13.40 7.78 -4.99
CA THR A 56 14.02 6.83 -4.08
C THR A 56 14.52 5.65 -4.90
N VAL A 57 15.83 5.35 -4.80
CA VAL A 57 16.46 4.27 -5.54
C VAL A 57 16.87 3.15 -4.60
N TYR A 58 16.54 1.92 -4.99
CA TYR A 58 16.95 0.70 -4.31
C TYR A 58 17.71 -0.21 -5.24
N THR A 59 18.73 -0.89 -4.72
CA THR A 59 19.48 -1.93 -5.43
C THR A 59 19.14 -3.32 -4.89
N ALA A 60 19.14 -4.31 -5.75
CA ALA A 60 18.90 -5.70 -5.37
C ALA A 60 19.91 -6.21 -4.34
N SER A 61 19.46 -7.02 -3.42
CA SER A 61 20.29 -7.79 -2.48
C SER A 61 20.56 -9.17 -3.10
N GLU A 62 21.76 -9.37 -3.60
CA GLU A 62 22.13 -10.63 -4.28
C GLU A 62 22.13 -11.83 -3.32
N ASP A 63 22.33 -11.56 -2.03
CA ASP A 63 22.38 -12.52 -0.93
C ASP A 63 21.04 -12.64 -0.16
N HIS A 64 19.93 -12.25 -0.78
CA HIS A 64 18.62 -12.37 -0.14
C HIS A 64 18.25 -13.83 0.12
N TRP A 65 17.71 -14.13 1.30
CA TRP A 65 17.41 -15.47 1.79
C TRP A 65 16.45 -16.28 0.90
N ASP A 66 15.59 -15.62 0.13
CA ASP A 66 14.63 -16.22 -0.83
C ASP A 66 15.12 -16.08 -2.29
N GLY A 67 16.42 -15.86 -2.48
CA GLY A 67 17.04 -15.65 -3.77
C GLY A 67 17.09 -14.21 -4.22
N ALA A 68 17.97 -13.93 -5.17
CA ALA A 68 18.14 -12.59 -5.73
C ALA A 68 16.91 -12.14 -6.51
N PRO A 69 16.49 -10.87 -6.41
CA PRO A 69 15.38 -10.32 -7.21
C PRO A 69 15.65 -10.39 -8.71
N GLY A 70 14.58 -10.54 -9.50
CA GLY A 70 14.69 -10.56 -10.98
C GLY A 70 15.05 -9.20 -11.60
N VAL A 71 15.00 -8.12 -10.83
CA VAL A 71 15.41 -6.76 -11.26
C VAL A 71 16.55 -6.28 -10.37
N ARG A 72 17.52 -5.55 -10.97
CA ARG A 72 18.71 -5.09 -10.25
C ARG A 72 18.48 -3.80 -9.50
N GLU A 73 17.58 -2.97 -9.98
CA GLU A 73 17.29 -1.66 -9.43
C GLU A 73 15.82 -1.36 -9.51
N LEU A 74 15.30 -0.71 -8.46
CA LEU A 74 13.96 -0.14 -8.40
C LEU A 74 14.08 1.35 -8.14
N GLU A 75 13.45 2.16 -8.96
CA GLU A 75 13.32 3.60 -8.72
C GLU A 75 11.84 3.94 -8.48
N PHE A 76 11.57 4.60 -7.37
CA PHE A 76 10.25 5.12 -7.05
C PHE A 76 10.23 6.63 -7.33
N LEU A 77 9.37 7.05 -8.25
CA LEU A 77 9.14 8.45 -8.59
C LEU A 77 7.82 8.90 -7.92
N PRO A 78 7.84 9.86 -7.01
CA PRO A 78 6.61 10.44 -6.47
C PRO A 78 5.96 11.33 -7.53
N VAL A 79 4.74 10.96 -7.95
CA VAL A 79 3.93 11.74 -8.90
C VAL A 79 2.51 11.80 -8.34
N ASP A 80 2.13 12.94 -7.78
CA ASP A 80 0.87 13.11 -7.07
C ASP A 80 -0.34 13.09 -8.01
N ASP A 81 -0.22 13.69 -9.19
CA ASP A 81 -1.29 13.74 -10.18
C ASP A 81 -1.45 12.42 -10.93
N GLU A 82 -2.66 11.86 -10.93
CA GLU A 82 -2.96 10.59 -11.58
C GLU A 82 -2.78 10.64 -13.10
N ALA A 83 -3.18 11.75 -13.75
CA ALA A 83 -3.04 11.88 -15.19
C ALA A 83 -1.57 11.92 -15.61
N ALA A 84 -0.73 12.59 -14.80
CA ALA A 84 0.72 12.60 -14.98
C ALA A 84 1.32 11.20 -14.78
N ARG A 85 0.87 10.41 -13.78
CA ARG A 85 1.30 9.00 -13.61
C ARG A 85 0.97 8.15 -14.83
N ILE A 86 -0.26 8.28 -15.36
CA ILE A 86 -0.67 7.57 -16.57
C ILE A 86 0.18 8.02 -17.76
N GLY A 87 0.42 9.31 -17.91
CA GLY A 87 1.28 9.87 -18.95
C GLY A 87 2.71 9.31 -18.90
N ALA A 88 3.31 9.25 -17.71
CA ALA A 88 4.63 8.67 -17.48
C ALA A 88 4.69 7.17 -17.86
N LEU A 89 3.64 6.41 -17.55
CA LEU A 89 3.52 5.01 -17.96
C LEU A 89 3.43 4.87 -19.48
N LEU A 90 2.57 5.62 -20.15
CA LEU A 90 2.36 5.54 -21.59
C LEU A 90 3.56 6.02 -22.39
N SER A 91 4.33 6.98 -21.87
CA SER A 91 5.57 7.43 -22.49
C SER A 91 6.75 6.47 -22.26
N GLY A 92 6.61 5.49 -21.36
CA GLY A 92 7.69 4.58 -20.97
C GLY A 92 8.70 5.19 -19.98
N GLN A 93 8.37 6.34 -19.39
CA GLN A 93 9.19 6.93 -18.32
C GLN A 93 9.18 6.06 -17.07
N VAL A 94 8.05 5.41 -16.78
CA VAL A 94 7.91 4.41 -15.73
C VAL A 94 7.35 3.10 -16.29
N HIS A 95 7.68 1.98 -15.65
CA HIS A 95 7.21 0.65 -16.06
C HIS A 95 5.97 0.21 -15.29
N TYR A 96 5.68 0.87 -14.19
CA TYR A 96 4.57 0.55 -13.31
C TYR A 96 4.02 1.82 -12.67
N ALA A 97 2.69 1.96 -12.66
CA ALA A 97 1.98 3.00 -11.95
C ALA A 97 0.93 2.35 -11.04
N HIS A 98 0.94 2.69 -9.77
CA HIS A 98 -0.01 2.14 -8.81
C HIS A 98 -1.03 3.18 -8.36
N ASP A 99 -2.04 2.72 -7.62
CA ASP A 99 -3.07 3.55 -7.00
C ASP A 99 -3.82 4.40 -8.03
N LEU A 100 -4.27 3.73 -9.10
CA LEU A 100 -5.13 4.34 -10.09
C LEU A 100 -6.59 4.23 -9.65
N THR A 101 -7.35 5.31 -9.84
CA THR A 101 -8.81 5.25 -9.70
C THR A 101 -9.41 4.31 -10.75
N PRO A 102 -10.63 3.78 -10.54
CA PRO A 102 -11.32 3.01 -11.56
C PRO A 102 -11.44 3.75 -12.90
N THR A 103 -11.64 5.06 -12.85
CA THR A 103 -11.70 5.93 -14.03
C THR A 103 -10.34 6.07 -14.72
N GLY A 104 -9.26 6.26 -13.94
CA GLY A 104 -7.90 6.31 -14.47
C GLY A 104 -7.50 4.99 -15.11
N ALA A 105 -7.79 3.87 -14.45
CA ALA A 105 -7.54 2.54 -14.99
C ALA A 105 -8.34 2.26 -16.28
N ALA A 106 -9.57 2.77 -16.40
CA ALA A 106 -10.38 2.62 -17.60
C ALA A 106 -9.79 3.34 -18.83
N ARG A 107 -9.01 4.42 -18.63
CA ARG A 107 -8.30 5.12 -19.74
C ARG A 107 -7.22 4.27 -20.39
N LEU A 108 -6.72 3.25 -19.68
CA LEU A 108 -5.75 2.30 -20.23
C LEU A 108 -6.42 1.18 -21.05
N GLY A 109 -7.76 1.12 -21.07
CA GLY A 109 -8.52 0.17 -21.87
C GLY A 109 -8.37 0.49 -23.38
N GLY A 110 -7.69 -0.37 -24.10
CA GLY A 110 -7.39 -0.18 -25.53
C GLY A 110 -5.95 0.27 -25.81
N GLU A 111 -5.17 0.61 -24.80
CA GLU A 111 -3.74 0.88 -24.96
C GLU A 111 -2.96 -0.42 -25.23
N GLN A 112 -2.09 -0.40 -26.23
CA GLN A 112 -1.26 -1.57 -26.57
C GLN A 112 0.00 -1.67 -25.69
N ARG A 113 0.44 -0.55 -25.12
CA ARG A 113 1.70 -0.46 -24.36
C ARG A 113 1.54 -0.64 -22.86
N ALA A 114 0.31 -0.56 -22.35
CA ALA A 114 0.03 -0.67 -20.95
C ALA A 114 -1.28 -1.41 -20.70
N SER A 115 -1.38 -2.11 -19.60
CA SER A 115 -2.60 -2.78 -19.16
C SER A 115 -2.89 -2.45 -17.71
N ALA A 116 -4.17 -2.30 -17.38
CA ALA A 116 -4.60 -2.12 -15.99
C ALA A 116 -4.86 -3.50 -15.36
N LEU A 117 -4.17 -3.77 -14.26
CA LEU A 117 -4.42 -4.94 -13.42
C LEU A 117 -5.26 -4.52 -12.21
N SER A 118 -6.29 -5.27 -11.93
CA SER A 118 -7.12 -5.09 -10.74
C SER A 118 -7.11 -6.37 -9.92
N ALA A 119 -6.75 -6.27 -8.66
CA ALA A 119 -6.76 -7.39 -7.73
C ALA A 119 -7.76 -7.13 -6.61
N PRO A 120 -8.49 -8.16 -6.13
CA PRO A 120 -9.26 -8.04 -4.90
C PRO A 120 -8.35 -7.62 -3.75
N ALA A 121 -8.75 -6.60 -3.02
CA ALA A 121 -8.03 -6.11 -1.86
C ALA A 121 -8.99 -5.98 -0.66
N SER A 122 -8.44 -5.99 0.54
CA SER A 122 -9.18 -5.71 1.77
C SER A 122 -9.34 -4.20 2.03
N ALA A 123 -9.16 -3.38 1.00
CA ALA A 123 -9.40 -1.94 1.09
C ALA A 123 -10.89 -1.64 1.21
N SER A 124 -11.23 -0.73 2.11
CA SER A 124 -12.61 -0.29 2.32
C SER A 124 -12.68 1.22 2.29
N GLN A 125 -13.74 1.76 1.70
CA GLN A 125 -14.03 3.19 1.76
C GLN A 125 -14.91 3.46 2.97
N PHE A 126 -14.53 4.44 3.78
CA PHE A 126 -15.24 4.79 5.00
C PHE A 126 -15.71 6.23 4.96
N LEU A 127 -16.93 6.46 5.40
CA LEU A 127 -17.38 7.77 5.81
C LEU A 127 -17.17 7.90 7.31
N VAL A 128 -16.17 8.69 7.71
CA VAL A 128 -15.83 8.90 9.13
C VAL A 128 -16.57 10.13 9.66
N MET A 129 -17.31 9.94 10.75
CA MET A 129 -18.07 11.01 11.39
C MET A 129 -17.46 11.36 12.76
N ARG A 130 -17.22 12.64 12.99
CA ARG A 130 -16.74 13.15 14.28
C ARG A 130 -17.85 13.08 15.32
N VAL A 131 -17.80 12.07 16.21
CA VAL A 131 -18.83 11.83 17.23
C VAL A 131 -18.67 12.70 18.50
N ASP A 132 -17.53 13.35 18.65
CA ASP A 132 -17.16 14.20 19.78
C ASP A 132 -17.76 15.61 19.69
N ARG A 133 -18.37 16.00 18.56
CA ARG A 133 -18.97 17.33 18.34
C ARG A 133 -20.18 17.28 17.43
N ALA A 134 -21.00 18.34 17.52
CA ALA A 134 -22.12 18.55 16.60
C ALA A 134 -21.61 18.66 15.14
N PRO A 135 -22.40 18.23 14.15
CA PRO A 135 -23.74 17.66 14.29
C PRO A 135 -23.73 16.15 14.57
N PHE A 136 -22.58 15.46 14.42
CA PHE A 136 -22.49 14.01 14.49
C PHE A 136 -22.36 13.44 15.92
N SER A 137 -22.39 14.29 16.95
CA SER A 137 -22.60 13.83 18.33
C SER A 137 -24.01 13.24 18.53
N ASP A 138 -25.02 13.66 17.72
CA ASP A 138 -26.34 13.05 17.74
C ASP A 138 -26.35 11.71 17.00
N PRO A 139 -26.66 10.57 17.68
CA PRO A 139 -26.67 9.25 17.05
C PRO A 139 -27.78 9.13 15.98
N ARG A 140 -28.88 9.89 16.09
CA ARG A 140 -29.96 9.86 15.10
C ARG A 140 -29.49 10.40 13.75
N LEU A 141 -28.63 11.43 13.76
CA LEU A 141 -28.08 11.95 12.51
C LEU A 141 -27.11 10.96 11.86
N ARG A 142 -26.28 10.30 12.66
CA ARG A 142 -25.37 9.26 12.12
C ARG A 142 -26.15 8.12 11.47
N GLU A 143 -27.25 7.70 12.11
CA GLU A 143 -28.12 6.66 11.57
C GLU A 143 -28.85 7.14 10.30
N ALA A 144 -29.33 8.37 10.26
CA ALA A 144 -29.93 8.94 9.06
C ALA A 144 -28.96 8.94 7.87
N VAL A 145 -27.69 9.34 8.10
CA VAL A 145 -26.64 9.28 7.06
C VAL A 145 -26.38 7.84 6.64
N ARG A 146 -26.28 6.90 7.58
CA ARG A 146 -26.06 5.48 7.29
C ARG A 146 -27.17 4.90 6.40
N LEU A 147 -28.42 5.25 6.67
CA LEU A 147 -29.59 4.79 5.91
C LEU A 147 -29.75 5.51 4.57
N GLY A 148 -29.32 6.77 4.49
CA GLY A 148 -29.44 7.57 3.27
C GLY A 148 -28.40 7.25 2.20
N ILE A 149 -27.37 6.45 2.52
CA ILE A 149 -26.34 6.08 1.55
C ILE A 149 -26.72 4.79 0.84
N ASP A 150 -26.94 4.88 -0.47
CA ASP A 150 -27.04 3.73 -1.36
C ASP A 150 -25.62 3.23 -1.70
N ARG A 151 -25.20 2.16 -1.04
CA ARG A 151 -23.85 1.61 -1.21
C ARG A 151 -23.68 0.89 -2.54
N GLU A 152 -24.73 0.25 -3.04
CA GLU A 152 -24.69 -0.43 -4.34
C GLU A 152 -24.54 0.58 -5.46
N GLU A 153 -25.24 1.71 -5.36
CA GLU A 153 -25.08 2.83 -6.29
C GLU A 153 -23.65 3.40 -6.25
N LEU A 154 -23.05 3.55 -5.07
CA LEU A 154 -21.66 4.00 -4.94
C LEU A 154 -20.70 3.01 -5.60
N VAL A 155 -20.88 1.71 -5.42
CA VAL A 155 -20.06 0.70 -6.10
C VAL A 155 -20.22 0.83 -7.62
N ARG A 156 -21.44 1.02 -8.10
CA ARG A 156 -21.74 1.12 -9.54
C ARG A 156 -21.13 2.38 -10.15
N VAL A 157 -21.31 3.53 -9.54
CA VAL A 157 -20.95 4.84 -10.10
C VAL A 157 -19.49 5.21 -9.81
N VAL A 158 -19.05 5.05 -8.58
CA VAL A 158 -17.71 5.51 -8.14
C VAL A 158 -16.65 4.45 -8.44
N LEU A 159 -16.96 3.18 -8.19
CA LEU A 159 -16.02 2.10 -8.40
C LEU A 159 -16.18 1.41 -9.77
N LEU A 160 -17.08 1.90 -10.61
CA LEU A 160 -17.39 1.30 -11.93
C LEU A 160 -17.66 -0.20 -11.84
N GLY A 161 -18.33 -0.64 -10.77
CA GLY A 161 -18.63 -2.04 -10.49
C GLY A 161 -17.45 -2.86 -9.95
N ARG A 162 -16.30 -2.24 -9.68
CA ARG A 162 -15.07 -2.93 -9.20
C ARG A 162 -15.02 -3.00 -7.67
N GLY A 163 -16.09 -3.41 -7.05
CA GLY A 163 -16.19 -3.53 -5.60
C GLY A 163 -17.42 -4.32 -5.19
N ARG A 164 -17.64 -4.41 -3.90
CA ARG A 164 -18.85 -5.00 -3.31
C ARG A 164 -19.24 -4.27 -2.04
N VAL A 165 -20.51 -4.33 -1.69
CA VAL A 165 -21.05 -3.90 -0.40
C VAL A 165 -20.76 -4.94 0.69
#